data_60aaf442d2eed7dfe5d2cdc34af500d9
#
_entry.id   60aaf442d2eed7dfe5d2cdc34af500d9
#
_cell.length_a   1.000
_cell.length_b   1.000
_cell.length_c   1.000
_cell.angle_alpha   90.00
_cell.angle_beta   90.00
_cell.angle_gamma   90.00
#
_symmetry.space_group_name_H-M   'P 1'
#
loop_
_entity.id
_entity.type
_entity.pdbx_description
1 polymer ?
#
loop_
_entity_poly.entity_id
_entity_poly.type
_entity_poly.pdbx_seq_one_letter_code
_entity_poly.pdbx_strand_id
1 'polypeptide(L)'
;TIEGNIEKINKMKELFESFGNTVCIISKDDKIKYHGAAAIASNLVVGLIGLSEELLKQCGFDEKSAHNALAPIIKGNVKHIVEEGVVEALTGPIERCDVSTVRKHMSVFDKKTNEIYKAVSKEVLEIAKIKNKDRDYSKMEEVLQ
;
A
#
# COMPACT_ATOMS: atom_id res chain seq x y z
N THR A 1 -0.68 -18.71 -8.45
CA THR A 1 -1.56 -18.56 -9.64
C THR A 1 -1.07 -19.42 -10.79
N ILE A 2 -1.99 -19.92 -11.62
CA ILE A 2 -1.70 -20.69 -12.83
C ILE A 2 -2.52 -20.19 -14.02
N GLU A 3 -1.96 -20.32 -15.23
CA GLU A 3 -2.56 -19.93 -16.50
C GLU A 3 -2.19 -20.98 -17.57
N GLY A 4 -3.04 -21.25 -18.56
CA GLY A 4 -2.73 -22.12 -19.69
C GLY A 4 -3.94 -22.87 -20.26
N ASN A 5 -3.71 -24.03 -20.84
CA ASN A 5 -4.77 -24.90 -21.36
C ASN A 5 -5.60 -25.48 -20.22
N ILE A 6 -6.94 -25.41 -20.33
CA ILE A 6 -7.87 -25.74 -19.24
C ILE A 6 -7.71 -27.16 -18.67
N GLU A 7 -7.49 -28.15 -19.54
CA GLU A 7 -7.31 -29.54 -19.10
C GLU A 7 -6.03 -29.73 -18.28
N LYS A 8 -4.94 -29.06 -18.71
CA LYS A 8 -3.65 -29.12 -18.00
C LYS A 8 -3.72 -28.35 -16.70
N ILE A 9 -4.38 -27.17 -16.70
CA ILE A 9 -4.56 -26.32 -15.52
C ILE A 9 -5.29 -27.09 -14.42
N ASN A 10 -6.39 -27.78 -14.73
CA ASN A 10 -7.17 -28.50 -13.73
C ASN A 10 -6.35 -29.60 -13.06
N LYS A 11 -5.59 -30.38 -13.83
CA LYS A 11 -4.68 -31.39 -13.27
C LYS A 11 -3.60 -30.79 -12.38
N MET A 12 -3.00 -29.68 -12.81
CA MET A 12 -1.98 -28.99 -12.01
C MET A 12 -2.56 -28.35 -10.76
N LYS A 13 -3.77 -27.79 -10.83
CA LYS A 13 -4.48 -27.26 -9.68
C LYS A 13 -4.69 -28.34 -8.63
N GLU A 14 -5.27 -29.47 -9.00
CA GLU A 14 -5.50 -30.61 -8.11
C GLU A 14 -4.19 -31.07 -7.45
N LEU A 15 -3.11 -31.16 -8.23
CA LEU A 15 -1.79 -31.56 -7.73
C LEU A 15 -1.26 -30.58 -6.68
N PHE A 16 -1.28 -29.26 -6.97
CA PHE A 16 -0.77 -28.28 -6.02
C PHE A 16 -1.65 -28.16 -4.77
N GLU A 17 -2.96 -28.27 -4.92
CA GLU A 17 -3.89 -28.28 -3.78
C GLU A 17 -3.72 -29.51 -2.89
N SER A 18 -3.33 -30.66 -3.46
CA SER A 18 -3.00 -31.85 -2.66
C SER A 18 -1.77 -31.67 -1.76
N PHE A 19 -0.89 -30.72 -2.07
CA PHE A 19 0.23 -30.30 -1.24
C PHE A 19 -0.09 -29.15 -0.28
N GLY A 20 -1.37 -28.79 -0.14
CA GLY A 20 -1.82 -27.71 0.78
C GLY A 20 -1.66 -26.29 0.21
N ASN A 21 -1.40 -26.14 -1.09
CA ASN A 21 -1.29 -24.82 -1.71
C ASN A 21 -2.66 -24.30 -2.15
N THR A 22 -2.92 -23.02 -1.98
CA THR A 22 -4.07 -22.36 -2.61
C THR A 22 -3.73 -22.00 -4.05
N VAL A 23 -4.55 -22.46 -5.01
CA VAL A 23 -4.34 -22.22 -6.44
C VAL A 23 -5.45 -21.35 -7.02
N CYS A 24 -5.07 -20.16 -7.52
CA CYS A 24 -5.96 -19.28 -8.29
C CYS A 24 -5.65 -19.42 -9.77
N ILE A 25 -6.70 -19.65 -10.58
CA ILE A 25 -6.61 -19.65 -12.04
C ILE A 25 -6.86 -18.22 -12.51
N ILE A 26 -5.98 -17.72 -13.37
CA ILE A 26 -6.13 -16.41 -14.02
C ILE A 26 -6.21 -16.58 -15.53
N SER A 27 -6.89 -15.66 -16.21
CA SER A 27 -6.88 -15.62 -17.67
C SER A 27 -5.55 -15.07 -18.20
N LYS A 28 -5.27 -15.33 -19.46
CA LYS A 28 -4.11 -14.75 -20.16
C LYS A 28 -4.16 -13.22 -20.13
N ASP A 29 -5.35 -12.65 -20.29
CA ASP A 29 -5.55 -11.19 -20.33
C ASP A 29 -5.40 -10.53 -18.95
N ASP A 30 -5.65 -11.28 -17.87
CA ASP A 30 -5.49 -10.77 -16.50
C ASP A 30 -4.05 -10.87 -15.95
N LYS A 31 -3.17 -11.59 -16.65
CA LYS A 31 -1.78 -11.78 -16.22
C LYS A 31 -1.02 -10.46 -16.01
N ILE A 32 -1.25 -9.48 -16.89
CA ILE A 32 -0.61 -8.16 -16.78
C ILE A 32 -1.11 -7.42 -15.54
N LYS A 33 -2.42 -7.48 -15.25
CA LYS A 33 -3.00 -6.90 -14.03
C LYS A 33 -2.45 -7.58 -12.78
N TYR A 34 -2.37 -8.91 -12.79
CA TYR A 34 -1.78 -9.66 -11.68
C TYR A 34 -0.33 -9.25 -11.42
N HIS A 35 0.49 -9.16 -12.48
CA HIS A 35 1.87 -8.72 -12.35
C HIS A 35 1.97 -7.26 -11.87
N GLY A 36 1.11 -6.37 -12.37
CA GLY A 36 1.00 -5.00 -11.91
C GLY A 36 0.65 -4.89 -10.42
N ALA A 37 -0.31 -5.68 -9.95
CA ALA A 37 -0.66 -5.74 -8.53
C ALA A 37 0.52 -6.21 -7.67
N ALA A 38 1.25 -7.25 -8.10
CA ALA A 38 2.45 -7.71 -7.41
C ALA A 38 3.56 -6.64 -7.38
N ALA A 39 3.75 -5.90 -8.48
CA ALA A 39 4.71 -4.81 -8.55
C ALA A 39 4.34 -3.64 -7.60
N ILE A 40 3.05 -3.29 -7.52
CA ILE A 40 2.57 -2.29 -6.56
C ILE A 40 2.85 -2.73 -5.13
N ALA A 41 2.51 -3.96 -4.77
CA ALA A 41 2.67 -4.49 -3.41
C ALA A 41 4.13 -4.78 -3.01
N SER A 42 5.07 -4.75 -3.94
CA SER A 42 6.49 -5.01 -3.68
C SER A 42 7.39 -3.84 -4.10
N ASN A 43 7.64 -3.68 -5.39
CA ASN A 43 8.62 -2.72 -5.89
C ASN A 43 8.26 -1.26 -5.60
N LEU A 44 6.96 -0.89 -5.70
CA LEU A 44 6.54 0.48 -5.40
C LEU A 44 6.59 0.78 -3.89
N VAL A 45 6.38 -0.23 -3.04
CA VAL A 45 6.61 -0.08 -1.59
C VAL A 45 8.07 0.26 -1.29
N VAL A 46 9.04 -0.37 -1.97
CA VAL A 46 10.47 0.00 -1.84
C VAL A 46 10.69 1.48 -2.21
N GLY A 47 10.03 1.96 -3.28
CA GLY A 47 10.10 3.37 -3.66
C GLY A 47 9.55 4.33 -2.61
N LEU A 48 8.42 3.97 -1.97
CA LEU A 48 7.83 4.78 -0.89
C LEU A 48 8.70 4.80 0.37
N ILE A 49 9.31 3.68 0.72
CA ILE A 49 10.25 3.60 1.85
C ILE A 49 11.49 4.45 1.57
N GLY A 50 12.08 4.35 0.36
CA GLY A 50 13.22 5.18 -0.03
C GLY A 50 12.90 6.68 0.02
N LEU A 51 11.71 7.09 -0.42
CA LEU A 51 11.26 8.48 -0.29
C LEU A 51 11.17 8.91 1.17
N SER A 52 10.68 8.03 2.05
CA SER A 52 10.58 8.32 3.48
C SER A 52 11.96 8.45 4.14
N GLU A 53 12.93 7.62 3.75
CA GLU A 53 14.32 7.73 4.22
C GLU A 53 14.97 9.05 3.77
N GLU A 54 14.72 9.50 2.53
CA GLU A 54 15.21 10.79 2.04
C GLU A 54 14.63 11.97 2.84
N LEU A 55 13.37 11.93 3.22
CA LEU A 55 12.76 12.95 4.09
C LEU A 55 13.42 12.98 5.48
N LEU A 56 13.76 11.83 6.06
CA LEU A 56 14.49 11.79 7.34
C LEU A 56 15.92 12.32 7.20
N LYS A 57 16.60 12.08 6.07
CA LYS A 57 17.92 12.67 5.80
C LYS A 57 17.85 14.20 5.76
N GLN A 58 16.79 14.79 5.19
CA GLN A 58 16.56 16.23 5.23
C GLN A 58 16.37 16.76 6.66
N CYS A 59 15.95 15.90 7.61
CA CYS A 59 15.88 16.21 9.04
C CYS A 59 17.20 15.98 9.80
N GLY A 60 18.31 15.64 9.09
CA GLY A 60 19.63 15.45 9.68
C GLY A 60 19.98 14.02 10.09
N PHE A 61 19.15 13.04 9.74
CA PHE A 61 19.50 11.62 9.94
C PHE A 61 20.56 11.18 8.90
N ASP A 62 21.52 10.37 9.32
CA ASP A 62 22.33 9.60 8.38
C ASP A 62 21.52 8.42 7.80
N GLU A 63 22.05 7.78 6.76
CA GLU A 63 21.37 6.67 6.06
C GLU A 63 20.99 5.52 7.00
N LYS A 64 21.90 5.12 7.90
CA LYS A 64 21.67 4.03 8.85
C LYS A 64 20.64 4.38 9.90
N SER A 65 20.67 5.61 10.41
CA SER A 65 19.74 6.10 11.41
C SER A 65 18.34 6.29 10.83
N ALA A 66 18.21 6.79 9.58
CA ALA A 66 16.94 6.90 8.88
C ALA A 66 16.29 5.51 8.70
N HIS A 67 17.05 4.54 8.20
CA HIS A 67 16.59 3.16 8.06
C HIS A 67 16.12 2.56 9.39
N ASN A 68 16.93 2.66 10.43
CA ASN A 68 16.64 2.10 11.75
C ASN A 68 15.39 2.76 12.39
N ALA A 69 15.15 4.04 12.16
CA ALA A 69 13.97 4.73 12.67
C ALA A 69 12.67 4.25 12.01
N LEU A 70 12.70 3.94 10.71
CA LEU A 70 11.53 3.49 9.97
C LEU A 70 11.27 1.98 10.09
N ALA A 71 12.29 1.16 10.30
CA ALA A 71 12.18 -0.29 10.28
C ALA A 71 11.11 -0.86 11.25
N PRO A 72 10.93 -0.39 12.50
CA PRO A 72 9.87 -0.86 13.38
C PRO A 72 8.47 -0.51 12.86
N ILE A 73 8.29 0.68 12.31
CA ILE A 73 7.02 1.17 11.75
C ILE A 73 6.64 0.32 10.54
N ILE A 74 7.59 0.08 9.63
CA ILE A 74 7.39 -0.74 8.42
C ILE A 74 7.01 -2.16 8.80
N LYS A 75 7.78 -2.80 9.70
CA LYS A 75 7.52 -4.18 10.15
C LYS A 75 6.16 -4.30 10.83
N GLY A 76 5.81 -3.37 11.71
CA GLY A 76 4.53 -3.36 12.40
C GLY A 76 3.36 -3.21 11.44
N ASN A 77 3.45 -2.26 10.51
CA ASN A 77 2.40 -2.01 9.53
C ASN A 77 2.20 -3.19 8.57
N VAL A 78 3.29 -3.75 8.02
CA VAL A 78 3.24 -4.93 7.15
C VAL A 78 2.64 -6.13 7.88
N LYS A 79 3.03 -6.36 9.15
CA LYS A 79 2.45 -7.42 9.97
C LYS A 79 0.93 -7.27 10.09
N HIS A 80 0.44 -6.10 10.49
CA HIS A 80 -1.00 -5.83 10.62
C HIS A 80 -1.74 -6.03 9.29
N ILE A 81 -1.18 -5.54 8.17
CA ILE A 81 -1.78 -5.73 6.86
C ILE A 81 -1.93 -7.21 6.50
N VAL A 82 -0.92 -8.03 6.80
CA VAL A 82 -0.93 -9.46 6.48
C VAL A 82 -1.88 -10.25 7.38
N GLU A 83 -1.95 -9.89 8.67
CA GLU A 83 -2.75 -10.62 9.66
C GLU A 83 -4.23 -10.18 9.67
N GLU A 84 -4.51 -8.90 9.47
CA GLU A 84 -5.83 -8.30 9.69
C GLU A 84 -6.47 -7.73 8.41
N GLY A 85 -5.67 -7.59 7.34
CA GLY A 85 -6.09 -6.96 6.09
C GLY A 85 -5.96 -5.44 6.09
N VAL A 86 -6.05 -4.84 4.90
CA VAL A 86 -5.75 -3.41 4.69
C VAL A 86 -6.73 -2.46 5.39
N VAL A 87 -7.99 -2.88 5.56
CA VAL A 87 -9.02 -2.04 6.19
C VAL A 87 -8.75 -1.91 7.69
N GLU A 88 -8.54 -3.03 8.37
CA GLU A 88 -8.31 -3.02 9.83
C GLU A 88 -6.92 -2.47 10.18
N ALA A 89 -5.90 -2.74 9.38
CA ALA A 89 -4.56 -2.22 9.59
C ALA A 89 -4.44 -0.70 9.39
N LEU A 90 -5.39 -0.06 8.67
CA LEU A 90 -5.30 1.36 8.38
C LEU A 90 -5.45 2.21 9.63
N THR A 91 -4.49 3.10 9.86
CA THR A 91 -4.46 4.12 10.90
C THR A 91 -3.93 5.44 10.32
N GLY A 92 -3.88 6.49 11.12
CA GLY A 92 -3.19 7.72 10.74
C GLY A 92 -4.12 8.89 10.42
N PRO A 93 -3.54 10.02 9.95
CA PRO A 93 -4.28 11.28 9.82
C PRO A 93 -5.40 11.23 8.76
N ILE A 94 -5.21 10.49 7.67
CA ILE A 94 -6.25 10.34 6.63
C ILE A 94 -7.41 9.53 7.18
N GLU A 95 -7.13 8.40 7.82
CA GLU A 95 -8.16 7.55 8.45
C GLU A 95 -9.00 8.36 9.46
N ARG A 96 -8.35 9.20 10.30
CA ARG A 96 -9.03 10.06 11.29
C ARG A 96 -9.64 11.33 10.71
N CYS A 97 -9.50 11.61 9.41
CA CYS A 97 -9.87 12.86 8.75
C CYS A 97 -9.16 14.10 9.35
N ASP A 98 -7.89 13.96 9.78
CA ASP A 98 -7.08 15.06 10.31
C ASP A 98 -6.47 15.89 9.16
N VAL A 99 -7.33 16.75 8.59
CA VAL A 99 -6.99 17.66 7.50
C VAL A 99 -5.82 18.60 7.87
N SER A 100 -5.75 19.02 9.13
CA SER A 100 -4.70 19.92 9.62
C SER A 100 -3.32 19.28 9.47
N THR A 101 -3.17 18.05 9.92
CA THR A 101 -1.92 17.30 9.81
C THR A 101 -1.54 17.02 8.35
N VAL A 102 -2.50 16.64 7.50
CA VAL A 102 -2.24 16.40 6.07
C VAL A 102 -1.75 17.67 5.37
N ARG A 103 -2.37 18.83 5.63
CA ARG A 103 -1.91 20.11 5.09
C ARG A 103 -0.49 20.48 5.55
N LYS A 104 -0.14 20.23 6.82
CA LYS A 104 1.21 20.44 7.34
C LYS A 104 2.24 19.56 6.64
N HIS A 105 1.94 18.28 6.42
CA HIS A 105 2.82 17.41 5.65
C HIS A 105 3.07 17.99 4.25
N MET A 106 2.01 18.33 3.53
CA MET A 106 2.09 18.85 2.18
C MET A 106 2.82 20.20 2.09
N SER A 107 2.79 21.01 3.14
CA SER A 107 3.45 22.33 3.15
C SER A 107 4.98 22.26 3.21
N VAL A 108 5.54 21.13 3.63
CA VAL A 108 7.00 20.94 3.74
C VAL A 108 7.57 20.03 2.65
N PHE A 109 6.73 19.40 1.84
CA PHE A 109 7.16 18.53 0.76
C PHE A 109 7.47 19.33 -0.51
N ASP A 110 8.47 18.90 -1.27
CA ASP A 110 8.68 19.38 -2.62
C ASP A 110 7.53 18.93 -3.56
N LYS A 111 7.52 19.44 -4.79
CA LYS A 111 6.48 19.15 -5.77
C LYS A 111 6.35 17.65 -6.05
N LYS A 112 7.46 16.95 -6.28
CA LYS A 112 7.47 15.51 -6.57
C LYS A 112 6.92 14.70 -5.41
N THR A 113 7.38 14.98 -4.20
CA THR A 113 6.92 14.31 -2.99
C THR A 113 5.43 14.53 -2.75
N ASN A 114 4.94 15.77 -2.98
CA ASN A 114 3.52 16.09 -2.87
C ASN A 114 2.67 15.31 -3.88
N GLU A 115 3.10 15.19 -5.12
CA GLU A 115 2.39 14.42 -6.15
C GLU A 115 2.24 12.94 -5.74
N ILE A 116 3.32 12.32 -5.27
CA ILE A 116 3.32 10.93 -4.79
C ILE A 116 2.43 10.80 -3.53
N TYR A 117 2.60 11.71 -2.56
CA TYR A 117 1.83 11.71 -1.32
C TYR A 117 0.32 11.81 -1.62
N LYS A 118 -0.11 12.75 -2.45
CA LYS A 118 -1.52 12.90 -2.85
C LYS A 118 -2.05 11.65 -3.56
N ALA A 119 -1.31 11.11 -4.53
CA ALA A 119 -1.75 9.95 -5.29
C ALA A 119 -2.02 8.75 -4.36
N VAL A 120 -1.07 8.42 -3.48
CA VAL A 120 -1.24 7.31 -2.53
C VAL A 120 -2.29 7.64 -1.47
N SER A 121 -2.37 8.89 -1.00
CA SER A 121 -3.36 9.32 0.00
C SER A 121 -4.80 9.18 -0.50
N LYS A 122 -5.06 9.33 -1.79
CA LYS A 122 -6.37 9.08 -2.38
C LYS A 122 -6.78 7.62 -2.25
N GLU A 123 -5.87 6.67 -2.50
CA GLU A 123 -6.14 5.25 -2.28
C GLU A 123 -6.37 4.93 -0.79
N VAL A 124 -5.55 5.53 0.09
CA VAL A 124 -5.74 5.39 1.55
C VAL A 124 -7.09 5.94 1.98
N LEU A 125 -7.56 7.04 1.38
CA LEU A 125 -8.86 7.62 1.68
C LEU A 125 -10.02 6.70 1.29
N GLU A 126 -9.94 6.00 0.16
CA GLU A 126 -10.96 5.01 -0.22
C GLU A 126 -11.04 3.86 0.81
N ILE A 127 -9.91 3.39 1.32
CA ILE A 127 -9.88 2.39 2.39
C ILE A 127 -10.47 2.97 3.69
N ALA A 128 -10.16 4.23 4.02
CA ALA A 128 -10.68 4.91 5.20
C ALA A 128 -12.21 5.04 5.17
N LYS A 129 -12.81 5.31 4.01
CA LYS A 129 -14.26 5.34 3.80
C LYS A 129 -14.92 3.97 4.03
N ILE A 130 -14.25 2.90 3.63
CA ILE A 130 -14.74 1.53 3.90
C ILE A 130 -14.73 1.24 5.41
N LYS A 131 -13.64 1.65 6.10
CA LYS A 131 -13.46 1.45 7.54
C LYS A 131 -14.46 2.25 8.37
N ASN A 132 -14.71 3.51 8.02
CA ASN A 132 -15.51 4.46 8.80
C ASN A 132 -16.67 4.99 7.97
N LYS A 133 -17.67 4.17 7.72
CA LYS A 133 -18.80 4.46 6.80
C LYS A 133 -19.59 5.73 7.15
N ASP A 134 -19.65 6.06 8.43
CA ASP A 134 -20.42 7.21 8.93
C ASP A 134 -19.61 8.50 9.07
N ARG A 135 -18.31 8.48 8.70
CA ARG A 135 -17.44 9.64 8.81
C ARG A 135 -17.48 10.46 7.52
N ASP A 136 -17.67 11.78 7.65
CA ASP A 136 -17.58 12.71 6.54
C ASP A 136 -16.10 13.00 6.19
N TYR A 137 -15.70 12.65 4.98
CA TYR A 137 -14.37 12.87 4.43
C TYR A 137 -14.30 13.99 3.38
N SER A 138 -15.36 14.76 3.16
CA SER A 138 -15.44 15.81 2.11
C SER A 138 -14.26 16.79 2.17
N LYS A 139 -13.90 17.24 3.38
CA LYS A 139 -12.75 18.15 3.59
C LYS A 139 -11.40 17.49 3.27
N MET A 140 -11.27 16.19 3.45
CA MET A 140 -10.06 15.46 3.08
C MET A 140 -9.95 15.30 1.57
N GLU A 141 -11.07 15.04 0.90
CA GLU A 141 -11.13 14.99 -0.57
C GLU A 141 -10.69 16.32 -1.20
N GLU A 142 -11.19 17.46 -0.69
CA GLU A 142 -10.79 18.79 -1.16
C GLU A 142 -9.27 19.02 -1.02
N VAL A 143 -8.67 18.59 0.07
CA VAL A 143 -7.23 18.78 0.31
C VAL A 143 -6.37 17.92 -0.61
N LEU A 144 -6.85 16.74 -0.98
CA LEU A 144 -6.12 15.80 -1.81
C LEU A 144 -6.34 16.01 -3.33
N GLN A 145 -7.25 16.88 -3.74
CA GLN A 145 -7.41 17.29 -5.15
C GLN A 145 -6.17 18.02 -5.65
#